data_be032bc5f57e9eb0979adda29edaab42
#
_entry.id   be032bc5f57e9eb0979adda29edaab42
#
_cell.length_a   1.000
_cell.length_b   1.000
_cell.length_c   1.000
_cell.angle_alpha   90.00
_cell.angle_beta   90.00
_cell.angle_gamma   90.00
#
_symmetry.space_group_name_H-M   'P 1'
#
loop_
_entity.id
_entity.type
_entity.pdbx_description
1 polymer ?
#
loop_
_entity_poly.entity_id
_entity_poly.type
_entity_poly.pdbx_seq_one_letter_code
_entity_poly.pdbx_strand_id
1 'polypeptide(L)'
;NEGSGPGLSLLMCEPLLREPFYYMPCDCILRTNLENLQKNNWIGVTKVSVKESSKYCNVAVQNGQVIDIRDKLESGTEYFAFSAPLYVKDYKIFWDSLKSNKRIQDEHQISNGIKGLMNKSNLTAIEIKWENLGDLEKYQDALSEDGSFDFSKPDESTYFVNDKVIKFFANSKNIKGKIKKFNLNPKLFPQIISMGENFLYYSYFKGDVFYSINDAKAFELLLEWLETNLWKPIQIEKNQMYTLCQEFYFTKTIDRINQFKKKYPNYQLPCKVNGTYISKLDEILEKIPWAEIFNGSPYFIHGDLNFGNVLYNKNKNEFCLIDWRQDFAGIIEYGDIYYDLAK
;
A
#
# COMPACT_ATOMS: atom_id res chain seq x y z
N ASN A 1 -1.96 -14.27 -24.98
CA ASN A 1 -1.12 -13.36 -24.19
C ASN A 1 -0.14 -12.66 -25.11
N GLU A 2 -0.33 -11.38 -25.37
CA GLU A 2 0.50 -10.60 -26.29
C GLU A 2 1.84 -10.15 -25.67
N GLY A 3 2.30 -10.80 -24.62
CA GLY A 3 3.56 -10.53 -23.94
C GLY A 3 3.38 -9.96 -22.53
N SER A 4 4.51 -9.73 -21.87
CA SER A 4 4.61 -9.18 -20.52
C SER A 4 5.81 -8.23 -20.45
N GLY A 5 6.05 -7.64 -19.28
CA GLY A 5 7.23 -6.84 -18.99
C GLY A 5 6.99 -5.33 -18.91
N PRO A 6 7.95 -4.59 -18.33
CA PRO A 6 7.81 -3.18 -18.03
C PRO A 6 7.65 -2.30 -19.28
N GLY A 7 8.23 -2.71 -20.41
CA GLY A 7 8.08 -2.00 -21.69
C GLY A 7 6.64 -2.05 -22.22
N LEU A 8 5.94 -3.18 -22.04
CA LEU A 8 4.54 -3.29 -22.45
C LEU A 8 3.63 -2.39 -21.61
N SER A 9 3.82 -2.41 -20.29
CA SER A 9 3.06 -1.54 -19.38
C SER A 9 3.26 -0.07 -19.72
N LEU A 10 4.50 0.33 -20.02
CA LEU A 10 4.81 1.70 -20.40
C LEU A 10 4.22 2.06 -21.77
N LEU A 11 4.22 1.13 -22.73
CA LEU A 11 3.63 1.35 -24.06
C LEU A 11 2.14 1.66 -24.00
N MET A 12 1.41 1.14 -23.01
CA MET A 12 -0.01 1.49 -22.81
C MET A 12 -0.22 2.95 -22.41
N CYS A 13 0.83 3.64 -21.94
CA CYS A 13 0.77 5.06 -21.60
C CYS A 13 1.00 5.99 -22.83
N GLU A 14 1.48 5.46 -23.95
CA GLU A 14 1.80 6.27 -25.16
C GLU A 14 0.68 7.22 -25.60
N PRO A 15 -0.61 6.80 -25.65
CA PRO A 15 -1.69 7.70 -26.07
C PRO A 15 -1.82 8.95 -25.18
N LEU A 16 -1.39 8.87 -23.92
CA LEU A 16 -1.49 9.93 -22.93
C LEU A 16 -0.20 10.73 -22.76
N LEU A 17 0.96 10.15 -23.10
CA LEU A 17 2.29 10.74 -22.92
C LEU A 17 2.91 11.11 -24.26
N ARG A 18 2.37 12.15 -24.92
CA ARG A 18 2.86 12.69 -26.21
C ARG A 18 3.67 13.97 -26.04
N GLU A 19 4.37 14.07 -24.95
CA GLU A 19 5.24 15.18 -24.55
C GLU A 19 6.47 14.65 -23.82
N PRO A 20 7.51 15.47 -23.53
CA PRO A 20 8.62 15.04 -22.71
C PRO A 20 8.16 14.55 -21.34
N PHE A 21 8.69 13.42 -20.87
CA PHE A 21 8.24 12.81 -19.62
C PHE A 21 9.39 12.17 -18.83
N TYR A 22 9.13 11.94 -17.56
CA TYR A 22 9.96 11.11 -16.70
C TYR A 22 9.35 9.71 -16.57
N TYR A 23 10.23 8.72 -16.61
CA TYR A 23 9.91 7.36 -16.19
C TYR A 23 10.67 7.02 -14.92
N MET A 24 9.97 6.46 -13.96
CA MET A 24 10.53 5.97 -12.70
C MET A 24 9.78 4.72 -12.25
N PRO A 25 10.47 3.61 -11.94
CA PRO A 25 9.85 2.45 -11.32
C PRO A 25 9.35 2.80 -9.92
N CYS A 26 8.30 2.10 -9.46
CA CYS A 26 7.73 2.32 -8.13
C CYS A 26 8.46 1.58 -7.00
N ASP A 27 9.41 0.71 -7.34
CA ASP A 27 10.17 -0.15 -6.44
C ASP A 27 11.60 0.37 -6.17
N CYS A 28 11.77 1.68 -6.17
CA CYS A 28 13.06 2.29 -5.90
C CYS A 28 12.96 3.61 -5.11
N ILE A 29 13.99 3.93 -4.35
CA ILE A 29 14.19 5.22 -3.70
C ILE A 29 15.31 5.98 -4.39
N LEU A 30 15.04 7.24 -4.73
CA LEU A 30 16.04 8.14 -5.30
C LEU A 30 16.58 9.06 -4.21
N ARG A 31 17.92 9.06 -4.03
CA ARG A 31 18.63 9.91 -3.06
C ARG A 31 19.37 11.09 -3.71
N THR A 32 19.18 11.27 -5.01
CA THR A 32 19.85 12.35 -5.78
C THR A 32 18.83 13.42 -6.16
N ASN A 33 19.18 14.69 -5.95
CA ASN A 33 18.37 15.81 -6.44
C ASN A 33 18.49 15.91 -7.97
N LEU A 34 17.34 15.91 -8.65
CA LEU A 34 17.24 15.98 -10.11
C LEU A 34 16.88 17.36 -10.65
N GLU A 35 16.95 18.41 -9.84
CA GLU A 35 16.65 19.75 -10.29
C GLU A 35 17.58 20.18 -11.45
N ASN A 36 17.00 20.85 -12.45
CA ASN A 36 17.71 21.41 -13.61
C ASN A 36 18.29 20.43 -14.65
N LEU A 37 17.87 19.16 -14.67
CA LEU A 37 18.38 18.15 -15.61
C LEU A 37 17.55 18.00 -16.91
N GLN A 38 16.62 18.87 -17.21
CA GLN A 38 15.61 18.70 -18.29
C GLN A 38 16.06 19.11 -19.70
N LYS A 39 17.35 19.30 -19.96
CA LYS A 39 17.80 19.86 -21.27
C LYS A 39 17.83 18.81 -22.41
N ASN A 40 18.22 17.58 -22.13
CA ASN A 40 18.41 16.50 -23.12
C ASN A 40 17.86 15.19 -22.56
N ASN A 41 17.78 14.14 -23.42
CA ASN A 41 17.50 12.80 -22.90
C ASN A 41 18.61 12.37 -21.95
N TRP A 42 18.25 11.77 -20.83
CA TRP A 42 19.21 11.22 -19.90
C TRP A 42 18.65 10.01 -19.16
N ILE A 43 19.55 9.14 -18.69
CA ILE A 43 19.22 8.00 -17.83
C ILE A 43 20.06 8.05 -16.54
N GLY A 44 19.43 7.67 -15.44
CA GLY A 44 20.11 7.41 -14.19
C GLY A 44 20.89 6.09 -14.27
N VAL A 45 22.15 6.12 -13.85
CA VAL A 45 23.01 4.93 -13.79
C VAL A 45 23.68 4.83 -12.43
N THR A 46 23.96 3.60 -11.99
CA THR A 46 24.71 3.35 -10.76
C THR A 46 25.69 2.20 -10.96
N LYS A 47 26.79 2.19 -10.22
CA LYS A 47 27.74 1.09 -10.23
C LYS A 47 27.18 -0.08 -9.44
N VAL A 48 27.24 -1.27 -10.02
CA VAL A 48 26.83 -2.52 -9.35
C VAL A 48 27.98 -3.52 -9.44
N SER A 49 27.98 -4.49 -8.54
CA SER A 49 28.96 -5.59 -8.63
C SER A 49 28.71 -6.44 -9.87
N VAL A 50 29.76 -7.09 -10.39
CA VAL A 50 29.64 -8.00 -11.54
C VAL A 50 28.59 -9.08 -11.29
N LYS A 51 28.52 -9.62 -10.06
CA LYS A 51 27.53 -10.63 -9.65
C LYS A 51 26.08 -10.15 -9.73
N GLU A 52 25.84 -8.87 -9.51
CA GLU A 52 24.50 -8.28 -9.55
C GLU A 52 24.13 -7.76 -10.95
N SER A 53 25.13 -7.55 -11.83
CA SER A 53 24.91 -6.98 -13.16
C SER A 53 23.88 -7.76 -13.99
N SER A 54 23.82 -9.07 -13.82
CA SER A 54 22.84 -9.93 -14.52
C SER A 54 21.38 -9.66 -14.17
N LYS A 55 21.11 -8.97 -13.05
CA LYS A 55 19.75 -8.60 -12.62
C LYS A 55 19.23 -7.34 -13.33
N TYR A 56 20.11 -6.54 -13.91
CA TYR A 56 19.83 -5.20 -14.41
C TYR A 56 20.04 -5.06 -15.91
N CYS A 57 19.49 -4.00 -16.46
CA CYS A 57 19.88 -3.50 -17.77
C CYS A 57 21.23 -2.77 -17.62
N ASN A 58 22.28 -3.32 -18.26
CA ASN A 58 23.65 -2.80 -18.18
C ASN A 58 23.90 -1.74 -19.23
N VAL A 59 24.59 -0.67 -18.85
CA VAL A 59 24.85 0.53 -19.65
C VAL A 59 26.34 0.80 -19.72
N ALA A 60 26.91 0.85 -20.93
CA ALA A 60 28.27 1.35 -21.14
C ALA A 60 28.23 2.87 -21.33
N VAL A 61 29.12 3.55 -20.62
CA VAL A 61 29.22 5.02 -20.64
C VAL A 61 30.62 5.46 -21.03
N GLN A 62 30.71 6.39 -22.00
CA GLN A 62 31.96 7.04 -22.38
C GLN A 62 31.75 8.55 -22.45
N ASN A 63 32.58 9.32 -21.78
CA ASN A 63 32.48 10.80 -21.70
C ASN A 63 31.05 11.29 -21.33
N GLY A 64 30.39 10.60 -20.39
CA GLY A 64 29.05 10.93 -19.97
C GLY A 64 27.91 10.58 -20.94
N GLN A 65 28.22 9.96 -22.08
CA GLN A 65 27.27 9.49 -23.08
C GLN A 65 27.06 7.98 -22.99
N VAL A 66 25.86 7.54 -23.22
CA VAL A 66 25.52 6.11 -23.32
C VAL A 66 25.94 5.59 -24.68
N ILE A 67 26.79 4.57 -24.71
CA ILE A 67 27.34 4.00 -25.96
C ILE A 67 26.91 2.56 -26.21
N ASP A 68 26.45 1.82 -25.23
CA ASP A 68 25.89 0.48 -25.37
C ASP A 68 24.91 0.15 -24.22
N ILE A 69 23.96 -0.72 -24.50
CA ILE A 69 22.93 -1.16 -23.55
C ILE A 69 22.70 -2.67 -23.71
N ARG A 70 22.85 -3.42 -22.63
CA ARG A 70 22.66 -4.87 -22.58
C ARG A 70 21.72 -5.26 -21.43
N ASP A 71 20.64 -5.93 -21.76
CA ASP A 71 19.69 -6.37 -20.74
C ASP A 71 20.09 -7.71 -20.14
N LYS A 72 20.03 -7.78 -18.79
CA LYS A 72 20.12 -9.03 -18.00
C LYS A 72 21.27 -9.95 -18.41
N LEU A 73 22.38 -9.38 -18.82
CA LEU A 73 23.60 -10.12 -19.14
C LEU A 73 24.68 -9.75 -18.13
N GLU A 74 25.47 -10.72 -17.73
CA GLU A 74 26.68 -10.42 -16.95
C GLU A 74 27.56 -9.45 -17.72
N SER A 75 27.99 -8.39 -17.08
CA SER A 75 28.86 -7.37 -17.63
C SER A 75 30.15 -7.27 -16.80
N GLY A 76 31.23 -6.86 -17.44
CA GLY A 76 32.44 -6.49 -16.73
C GLY A 76 32.30 -5.21 -15.92
N THR A 77 33.36 -4.79 -15.24
CA THR A 77 33.43 -3.57 -14.41
C THR A 77 33.21 -2.26 -15.18
N GLU A 78 33.15 -2.31 -16.50
CA GLU A 78 32.99 -1.16 -17.40
C GLU A 78 31.54 -0.73 -17.57
N TYR A 79 30.57 -1.53 -17.10
CA TYR A 79 29.16 -1.26 -17.24
C TYR A 79 28.53 -0.75 -15.93
N PHE A 80 27.60 0.16 -16.09
CA PHE A 80 26.71 0.59 -15.02
C PHE A 80 25.36 -0.14 -15.14
N ALA A 81 24.62 -0.25 -14.05
CA ALA A 81 23.22 -0.62 -14.10
C ALA A 81 22.38 0.62 -14.44
N PHE A 82 21.40 0.47 -15.34
CA PHE A 82 20.31 1.42 -15.46
C PHE A 82 19.47 1.33 -14.18
N SER A 83 19.51 2.38 -13.39
CA SER A 83 18.90 2.43 -12.06
C SER A 83 17.63 3.26 -12.02
N ALA A 84 17.20 3.80 -13.19
CA ALA A 84 16.14 4.81 -13.27
C ALA A 84 16.34 5.96 -12.23
N PRO A 85 15.89 7.16 -12.45
CA PRO A 85 14.92 7.59 -13.47
C PRO A 85 15.48 7.72 -14.88
N LEU A 86 14.56 7.87 -15.83
CA LEU A 86 14.83 8.19 -17.22
C LEU A 86 14.03 9.45 -17.58
N TYR A 87 14.70 10.44 -18.18
CA TYR A 87 14.01 11.58 -18.80
C TYR A 87 14.02 11.44 -20.32
N VAL A 88 12.85 11.41 -20.88
CA VAL A 88 12.62 11.29 -22.32
C VAL A 88 12.18 12.63 -22.88
N LYS A 89 13.09 13.34 -23.56
CA LYS A 89 12.78 14.56 -24.30
C LYS A 89 12.24 14.21 -25.68
N ASP A 90 12.93 13.31 -26.37
CA ASP A 90 12.59 12.90 -27.74
C ASP A 90 11.61 11.72 -27.73
N TYR A 91 10.44 11.95 -27.12
CA TYR A 91 9.44 10.92 -26.85
C TYR A 91 8.98 10.16 -28.13
N LYS A 92 8.93 10.81 -29.30
CA LYS A 92 8.58 10.14 -30.57
C LYS A 92 9.56 9.04 -30.90
N ILE A 93 10.86 9.33 -30.80
CA ILE A 93 11.94 8.34 -31.04
C ILE A 93 11.82 7.19 -30.04
N PHE A 94 11.55 7.50 -28.78
CA PHE A 94 11.40 6.52 -27.72
C PHE A 94 10.22 5.57 -27.99
N TRP A 95 9.01 6.11 -28.29
CA TRP A 95 7.82 5.32 -28.57
C TRP A 95 7.97 4.46 -29.80
N ASP A 96 8.47 5.02 -30.91
CA ASP A 96 8.67 4.27 -32.16
C ASP A 96 9.65 3.10 -31.97
N SER A 97 10.66 3.28 -31.11
CA SER A 97 11.64 2.24 -30.82
C SER A 97 11.12 1.22 -29.80
N LEU A 98 10.31 1.64 -28.83
CA LEU A 98 9.69 0.75 -27.85
C LEU A 98 8.67 -0.20 -28.50
N LYS A 99 7.99 0.22 -29.57
CA LYS A 99 7.09 -0.61 -30.38
C LYS A 99 7.78 -1.73 -31.12
N SER A 100 9.10 -1.68 -31.27
CA SER A 100 9.85 -2.76 -31.91
C SER A 100 9.66 -4.07 -31.16
N ASN A 101 9.25 -5.12 -31.84
CA ASN A 101 8.90 -6.43 -31.27
C ASN A 101 10.09 -7.27 -30.75
N LYS A 102 11.21 -6.64 -30.43
CA LYS A 102 12.34 -7.36 -29.81
C LYS A 102 12.00 -7.67 -28.35
N ARG A 103 11.70 -8.93 -28.10
CA ARG A 103 11.52 -9.45 -26.73
C ARG A 103 12.86 -9.94 -26.19
N ILE A 104 13.07 -9.74 -24.90
CA ILE A 104 14.22 -10.26 -24.17
C ILE A 104 13.64 -11.13 -23.04
N GLN A 105 13.94 -12.41 -23.05
CA GLN A 105 13.34 -13.41 -22.16
C GLN A 105 11.79 -13.38 -22.20
N ASP A 106 11.24 -13.34 -23.44
CA ASP A 106 9.79 -13.24 -23.71
C ASP A 106 9.09 -11.99 -23.18
N GLU A 107 9.81 -11.00 -22.69
CA GLU A 107 9.29 -9.74 -22.16
C GLU A 107 9.61 -8.55 -23.06
N HIS A 108 8.70 -7.58 -23.09
CA HIS A 108 8.95 -6.25 -23.61
C HIS A 108 9.75 -5.43 -22.60
N GLN A 109 10.97 -5.07 -22.95
CA GLN A 109 11.86 -4.29 -22.09
C GLN A 109 11.86 -2.81 -22.49
N ILE A 110 12.01 -1.94 -21.49
CA ILE A 110 12.12 -0.48 -21.68
C ILE A 110 13.40 -0.13 -22.46
N SER A 111 14.42 -0.97 -22.37
CA SER A 111 15.70 -0.82 -23.08
C SER A 111 15.54 -0.65 -24.58
N ASN A 112 14.47 -1.17 -25.21
CA ASN A 112 14.19 -0.94 -26.63
C ASN A 112 13.99 0.55 -26.94
N GLY A 113 13.22 1.26 -26.11
CA GLY A 113 13.03 2.70 -26.22
C GLY A 113 14.33 3.47 -25.92
N ILE A 114 15.07 3.04 -24.89
CA ILE A 114 16.36 3.67 -24.52
C ILE A 114 17.39 3.49 -25.63
N LYS A 115 17.50 2.30 -26.24
CA LYS A 115 18.33 2.05 -27.42
C LYS A 115 17.98 2.93 -28.60
N GLY A 116 16.68 3.21 -28.78
CA GLY A 116 16.22 4.16 -29.78
C GLY A 116 16.76 5.56 -29.56
N LEU A 117 16.71 6.06 -28.33
CA LEU A 117 17.27 7.35 -27.96
C LEU A 117 18.79 7.37 -28.15
N MET A 118 19.49 6.34 -27.69
CA MET A 118 20.94 6.20 -27.84
C MET A 118 21.37 6.26 -29.33
N ASN A 119 20.66 5.56 -30.21
CA ASN A 119 21.05 5.43 -31.63
C ASN A 119 20.61 6.61 -32.51
N LYS A 120 19.55 7.34 -32.15
CA LYS A 120 18.95 8.37 -32.99
C LYS A 120 18.97 9.76 -32.40
N SER A 121 19.44 9.90 -31.17
CA SER A 121 19.52 11.13 -30.42
C SER A 121 20.70 11.09 -29.44
N ASN A 122 20.91 12.15 -28.66
CA ASN A 122 21.92 12.18 -27.60
C ASN A 122 21.30 11.65 -26.31
N LEU A 123 21.94 10.67 -25.68
CA LEU A 123 21.51 10.09 -24.40
C LEU A 123 22.63 10.18 -23.37
N THR A 124 22.45 11.04 -22.38
CA THR A 124 23.42 11.27 -21.31
C THR A 124 23.20 10.29 -20.15
N ALA A 125 24.27 9.76 -19.59
CA ALA A 125 24.24 9.00 -18.35
C ALA A 125 24.52 9.92 -17.15
N ILE A 126 23.71 9.84 -16.12
CA ILE A 126 23.88 10.58 -14.86
C ILE A 126 24.03 9.57 -13.73
N GLU A 127 25.17 9.60 -13.05
CA GLU A 127 25.37 8.73 -11.88
C GLU A 127 24.50 9.19 -10.73
N ILE A 128 23.66 8.30 -10.22
CA ILE A 128 22.69 8.62 -9.16
C ILE A 128 22.87 7.68 -7.96
N LYS A 129 22.53 8.20 -6.79
CA LYS A 129 22.35 7.38 -5.58
C LYS A 129 20.93 6.85 -5.59
N TRP A 130 20.83 5.56 -5.63
CA TRP A 130 19.59 4.84 -5.85
C TRP A 130 19.55 3.57 -4.98
N GLU A 131 18.39 3.25 -4.46
CA GLU A 131 18.11 2.04 -3.68
C GLU A 131 17.01 1.25 -4.36
N ASN A 132 17.28 -0.02 -4.64
CA ASN A 132 16.29 -0.94 -5.19
C ASN A 132 15.51 -1.60 -4.06
N LEU A 133 14.20 -1.48 -4.07
CA LEU A 133 13.28 -2.09 -3.11
C LEU A 133 12.57 -3.33 -3.67
N GLY A 134 12.96 -3.79 -4.86
CA GLY A 134 12.30 -4.89 -5.58
C GLY A 134 12.51 -6.27 -4.96
N ASP A 135 13.34 -6.41 -3.91
CA ASP A 135 13.41 -7.62 -3.11
C ASP A 135 13.11 -7.33 -1.62
N LEU A 136 12.58 -8.35 -0.93
CA LEU A 136 12.09 -8.20 0.44
C LEU A 136 13.18 -7.79 1.43
N GLU A 137 14.42 -8.27 1.24
CA GLU A 137 15.55 -7.98 2.12
C GLU A 137 15.93 -6.49 2.04
N LYS A 138 16.12 -5.98 0.83
CA LYS A 138 16.42 -4.56 0.59
C LYS A 138 15.29 -3.63 1.01
N TYR A 139 14.05 -4.08 0.82
CA TYR A 139 12.88 -3.38 1.32
C TYR A 139 12.89 -3.29 2.85
N GLN A 140 13.23 -4.37 3.56
CA GLN A 140 13.36 -4.38 5.02
C GLN A 140 14.51 -3.54 5.53
N ASP A 141 15.64 -3.53 4.82
CA ASP A 141 16.80 -2.70 5.15
C ASP A 141 16.48 -1.21 5.00
N ALA A 142 15.84 -0.82 3.92
CA ALA A 142 15.38 0.55 3.71
C ALA A 142 14.33 0.98 4.74
N LEU A 143 13.49 0.04 5.22
CA LEU A 143 12.58 0.23 6.35
C LEU A 143 13.32 0.65 7.62
N SER A 144 14.46 0.02 7.89
CA SER A 144 15.20 0.24 9.12
C SER A 144 15.98 1.57 9.12
N GLU A 145 16.38 2.07 7.96
CA GLU A 145 17.21 3.27 7.84
C GLU A 145 16.40 4.58 7.88
N ASP A 146 15.23 4.64 7.25
CA ASP A 146 14.48 5.90 7.11
C ASP A 146 13.29 6.08 8.06
N GLY A 147 12.81 5.01 8.68
CA GLY A 147 11.66 5.06 9.61
C GLY A 147 10.37 5.68 9.01
N SER A 148 10.34 5.96 7.72
CA SER A 148 9.25 6.66 7.05
C SER A 148 8.60 5.77 6.00
N PHE A 149 7.79 4.79 6.46
CA PHE A 149 6.97 3.99 5.55
C PHE A 149 5.64 4.66 5.27
N ASP A 150 5.29 4.72 4.00
CA ASP A 150 4.00 5.17 3.55
C ASP A 150 3.01 3.99 3.52
N PHE A 151 2.24 3.79 4.58
CA PHE A 151 1.10 2.89 4.63
C PHE A 151 -0.17 3.57 4.13
N SER A 152 -0.06 4.40 3.09
CA SER A 152 -1.17 5.18 2.56
C SER A 152 -2.26 4.30 1.99
N LYS A 153 -3.49 4.62 2.40
CA LYS A 153 -4.72 4.22 1.73
C LYS A 153 -5.20 5.43 0.90
N PRO A 154 -6.13 5.28 -0.06
CA PRO A 154 -6.63 6.40 -0.85
C PRO A 154 -7.07 7.62 -0.04
N ASP A 155 -7.57 7.39 1.18
CA ASP A 155 -8.12 8.43 2.05
C ASP A 155 -7.33 8.64 3.35
N GLU A 156 -6.21 7.91 3.55
CA GLU A 156 -5.44 7.93 4.79
C GLU A 156 -3.97 7.67 4.51
N SER A 157 -3.07 8.52 5.02
CA SER A 157 -1.62 8.36 4.95
C SER A 157 -1.01 8.30 6.34
N THR A 158 -0.01 7.44 6.53
CA THR A 158 0.67 7.24 7.83
C THR A 158 2.16 7.46 7.65
N TYR A 159 2.73 8.35 8.44
CA TYR A 159 4.15 8.69 8.44
C TYR A 159 4.76 8.41 9.81
N PHE A 160 5.98 7.86 9.80
CA PHE A 160 6.78 7.62 11.00
C PHE A 160 7.89 8.65 11.06
N VAL A 161 7.95 9.43 12.13
CA VAL A 161 8.96 10.48 12.30
C VAL A 161 9.54 10.38 13.71
N ASN A 162 10.75 9.85 13.81
CA ASN A 162 11.38 9.53 15.11
C ASN A 162 10.48 8.59 15.93
N ASP A 163 10.25 8.90 17.21
CA ASP A 163 9.37 8.12 18.10
C ASP A 163 7.88 8.57 18.00
N LYS A 164 7.42 8.94 16.82
CA LYS A 164 6.07 9.49 16.63
C LYS A 164 5.44 8.99 15.35
N VAL A 165 4.11 8.92 15.34
CA VAL A 165 3.31 8.56 14.17
C VAL A 165 2.40 9.73 13.83
N ILE A 166 2.40 10.11 12.55
CA ILE A 166 1.52 11.14 11.99
C ILE A 166 0.56 10.46 11.04
N LYS A 167 -0.74 10.58 11.28
CA LYS A 167 -1.76 10.15 10.34
C LYS A 167 -2.48 11.33 9.73
N PHE A 168 -2.57 11.32 8.41
CA PHE A 168 -3.40 12.22 7.63
C PHE A 168 -4.69 11.52 7.22
N PHE A 169 -5.81 12.22 7.29
CA PHE A 169 -7.12 11.76 6.85
C PHE A 169 -7.72 12.76 5.86
N ALA A 170 -8.08 12.30 4.65
CA ALA A 170 -8.75 13.14 3.66
C ALA A 170 -10.11 13.66 4.19
N ASN A 171 -10.79 12.86 5.03
CA ASN A 171 -12.04 13.25 5.69
C ASN A 171 -11.80 13.59 7.17
N SER A 172 -11.83 14.87 7.51
CA SER A 172 -11.62 15.36 8.88
C SER A 172 -12.66 14.89 9.90
N LYS A 173 -13.87 14.47 9.47
CA LYS A 173 -14.89 13.91 10.38
C LYS A 173 -14.40 12.64 11.07
N ASN A 174 -13.55 11.84 10.41
CA ASN A 174 -13.00 10.60 10.97
C ASN A 174 -12.14 10.88 12.21
N ILE A 175 -11.35 11.95 12.19
CA ILE A 175 -10.47 12.33 13.32
C ILE A 175 -11.29 12.65 14.56
N LYS A 176 -12.34 13.45 14.43
CA LYS A 176 -13.18 13.85 15.56
C LYS A 176 -13.79 12.64 16.26
N GLY A 177 -14.27 11.65 15.50
CA GLY A 177 -14.79 10.39 16.04
C GLY A 177 -13.71 9.55 16.72
N LYS A 178 -12.53 9.42 16.09
CA LYS A 178 -11.37 8.68 16.66
C LYS A 178 -10.92 9.30 17.99
N ILE A 179 -10.84 10.62 18.07
CA ILE A 179 -10.45 11.34 19.30
C ILE A 179 -11.50 11.16 20.42
N LYS A 180 -12.78 11.29 20.09
CA LYS A 180 -13.86 11.03 21.07
C LYS A 180 -13.74 9.61 21.64
N LYS A 181 -13.52 8.61 20.79
CA LYS A 181 -13.35 7.23 21.21
C LYS A 181 -12.09 7.02 22.04
N PHE A 182 -10.97 7.62 21.65
CA PHE A 182 -9.75 7.64 22.46
C PHE A 182 -10.01 8.16 23.87
N ASN A 183 -10.75 9.27 24.01
CA ASN A 183 -11.03 9.88 25.30
C ASN A 183 -11.92 9.01 26.21
N LEU A 184 -12.67 8.06 25.67
CA LEU A 184 -13.47 7.11 26.47
C LEU A 184 -12.56 6.09 27.20
N ASN A 185 -11.45 5.66 26.58
CA ASN A 185 -10.49 4.78 27.21
C ASN A 185 -9.07 4.98 26.63
N PRO A 186 -8.34 6.03 27.06
CA PRO A 186 -7.03 6.37 26.49
C PRO A 186 -5.95 5.30 26.69
N LYS A 187 -6.12 4.40 27.67
CA LYS A 187 -5.13 3.36 27.99
C LYS A 187 -5.02 2.27 26.93
N LEU A 188 -6.01 2.14 26.08
CA LEU A 188 -6.02 1.13 25.01
C LEU A 188 -5.15 1.52 23.82
N PHE A 189 -4.93 2.81 23.61
CA PHE A 189 -4.40 3.39 22.38
C PHE A 189 -3.09 4.13 22.61
N PRO A 190 -2.29 4.39 21.56
CA PRO A 190 -1.12 5.25 21.68
C PRO A 190 -1.52 6.65 22.16
N GLN A 191 -0.70 7.26 23.00
CA GLN A 191 -0.95 8.60 23.50
C GLN A 191 -1.02 9.62 22.38
N ILE A 192 -2.17 10.31 22.25
CA ILE A 192 -2.32 11.41 21.30
C ILE A 192 -1.52 12.60 21.82
N ILE A 193 -0.60 13.12 20.99
CA ILE A 193 0.27 14.25 21.30
C ILE A 193 -0.38 15.54 20.84
N SER A 194 -0.92 15.53 19.62
CA SER A 194 -1.53 16.70 18.98
C SER A 194 -2.49 16.26 17.88
N MET A 195 -3.37 17.17 17.48
CA MET A 195 -4.28 17.00 16.35
C MET A 195 -4.45 18.29 15.57
N GLY A 196 -4.64 18.15 14.27
CA GLY A 196 -5.08 19.21 13.36
C GLY A 196 -6.41 18.86 12.73
N GLU A 197 -6.85 19.64 11.76
CA GLU A 197 -8.11 19.40 11.06
C GLU A 197 -8.12 18.03 10.36
N ASN A 198 -7.00 17.68 9.70
CA ASN A 198 -6.81 16.47 8.93
C ASN A 198 -5.68 15.57 9.47
N PHE A 199 -5.07 15.93 10.59
CA PHE A 199 -3.91 15.23 11.14
C PHE A 199 -4.15 14.74 12.55
N LEU A 200 -3.72 13.50 12.82
CA LEU A 200 -3.64 12.91 14.15
C LEU A 200 -2.17 12.55 14.44
N TYR A 201 -1.66 13.02 15.56
CA TYR A 201 -0.27 12.90 15.97
C TYR A 201 -0.20 12.16 17.29
N TYR A 202 0.46 10.99 17.32
CA TYR A 202 0.55 10.18 18.52
C TYR A 202 1.93 9.55 18.71
N SER A 203 2.22 9.10 19.93
CA SER A 203 3.49 8.46 20.26
C SER A 203 3.63 7.09 19.60
N TYR A 204 4.84 6.78 19.13
CA TYR A 204 5.14 5.44 18.62
C TYR A 204 5.16 4.45 19.80
N PHE A 205 4.43 3.36 19.68
CA PHE A 205 4.47 2.26 20.64
C PHE A 205 5.54 1.25 20.24
N LYS A 206 6.52 1.01 21.14
CA LYS A 206 7.60 0.05 20.89
C LYS A 206 7.11 -1.37 21.16
N GLY A 207 6.65 -2.05 20.14
CA GLY A 207 6.17 -3.43 20.20
C GLY A 207 6.04 -4.00 18.79
N ASP A 208 5.94 -5.31 18.72
CA ASP A 208 5.74 -6.04 17.48
C ASP A 208 4.25 -6.06 17.11
N VAL A 209 3.94 -6.09 15.82
CA VAL A 209 2.58 -6.33 15.35
C VAL A 209 2.17 -7.76 15.71
N PHE A 210 1.04 -7.93 16.35
CA PHE A 210 0.61 -9.23 16.88
C PHE A 210 0.48 -10.30 15.79
N TYR A 211 0.21 -9.91 14.57
CA TYR A 211 0.21 -10.80 13.40
C TYR A 211 1.54 -11.57 13.22
N SER A 212 2.68 -10.98 13.62
CA SER A 212 3.99 -11.63 13.54
C SER A 212 4.30 -12.54 14.74
N ILE A 213 3.45 -12.56 15.77
CA ILE A 213 3.66 -13.30 17.01
C ILE A 213 2.98 -14.68 16.90
N ASN A 214 3.78 -15.70 16.68
CA ASN A 214 3.29 -17.09 16.61
C ASN A 214 3.45 -17.76 17.99
N ASP A 215 2.66 -17.31 18.99
CA ASP A 215 2.72 -17.78 20.37
C ASP A 215 1.32 -17.88 20.97
N ALA A 216 0.84 -19.11 21.20
CA ALA A 216 -0.49 -19.36 21.76
C ALA A 216 -0.69 -18.75 23.14
N LYS A 217 0.36 -18.71 23.98
CA LYS A 217 0.29 -18.09 25.30
C LYS A 217 0.14 -16.58 25.20
N ALA A 218 0.82 -15.93 24.25
CA ALA A 218 0.62 -14.50 24.00
C ALA A 218 -0.81 -14.21 23.52
N PHE A 219 -1.41 -15.13 22.77
CA PHE A 219 -2.81 -15.01 22.34
C PHE A 219 -3.80 -15.14 23.51
N GLU A 220 -3.58 -16.08 24.44
CA GLU A 220 -4.38 -16.18 25.66
C GLU A 220 -4.31 -14.88 26.48
N LEU A 221 -3.07 -14.35 26.69
CA LEU A 221 -2.88 -13.06 27.36
C LEU A 221 -3.57 -11.89 26.66
N LEU A 222 -3.58 -11.89 25.34
CA LEU A 222 -4.32 -10.87 24.57
C LEU A 222 -5.81 -10.95 24.85
N LEU A 223 -6.41 -12.16 24.81
CA LEU A 223 -7.84 -12.33 25.07
C LEU A 223 -8.22 -11.88 26.48
N GLU A 224 -7.47 -12.26 27.50
CA GLU A 224 -7.66 -11.81 28.87
C GLU A 224 -7.55 -10.29 29.01
N TRP A 225 -6.57 -9.71 28.31
CA TRP A 225 -6.38 -8.26 28.31
C TRP A 225 -7.53 -7.52 27.62
N LEU A 226 -8.03 -8.04 26.48
CA LEU A 226 -9.18 -7.47 25.75
C LEU A 226 -10.46 -7.55 26.59
N GLU A 227 -10.74 -8.68 27.24
CA GLU A 227 -11.89 -8.85 28.13
C GLU A 227 -11.82 -7.88 29.30
N THR A 228 -10.62 -7.73 29.88
CA THR A 228 -10.39 -6.86 31.04
C THR A 228 -10.44 -5.38 30.68
N ASN A 229 -9.93 -4.97 29.52
CA ASN A 229 -9.69 -3.55 29.23
C ASN A 229 -10.54 -2.98 28.11
N LEU A 230 -10.86 -3.76 27.05
CA LEU A 230 -11.61 -3.28 25.90
C LEU A 230 -13.10 -3.63 25.99
N TRP A 231 -13.43 -4.90 26.05
CA TRP A 231 -14.79 -5.38 25.91
C TRP A 231 -15.62 -5.14 27.18
N LYS A 232 -16.14 -3.93 27.30
CA LYS A 232 -17.02 -3.55 28.42
C LYS A 232 -18.47 -3.56 27.97
N PRO A 233 -19.35 -4.35 28.60
CA PRO A 233 -20.75 -4.39 28.25
C PRO A 233 -21.44 -3.05 28.52
N ILE A 234 -22.32 -2.66 27.64
CA ILE A 234 -23.11 -1.42 27.72
C ILE A 234 -24.57 -1.81 27.80
N GLN A 235 -25.32 -1.20 28.71
CA GLN A 235 -26.76 -1.44 28.82
C GLN A 235 -27.50 -0.48 27.90
N ILE A 236 -28.22 -1.03 26.94
CA ILE A 236 -29.10 -0.31 26.02
C ILE A 236 -30.36 -1.13 25.73
N GLU A 237 -31.39 -0.49 25.20
CA GLU A 237 -32.59 -1.17 24.75
C GLU A 237 -32.29 -2.12 23.59
N LYS A 238 -32.84 -3.34 23.63
CA LYS A 238 -32.64 -4.38 22.63
C LYS A 238 -32.98 -3.92 21.22
N ASN A 239 -34.07 -3.18 21.07
CA ASN A 239 -34.51 -2.66 19.78
C ASN A 239 -33.52 -1.63 19.20
N GLN A 240 -32.85 -0.85 20.07
CA GLN A 240 -31.82 0.10 19.63
C GLN A 240 -30.63 -0.63 19.06
N MET A 241 -30.15 -1.69 19.73
CA MET A 241 -29.04 -2.50 19.22
C MET A 241 -29.40 -3.19 17.90
N TYR A 242 -30.61 -3.74 17.81
CA TYR A 242 -31.10 -4.36 16.58
C TYR A 242 -31.05 -3.40 15.39
N THR A 243 -31.56 -2.17 15.57
CA THR A 243 -31.54 -1.14 14.51
C THR A 243 -30.11 -0.76 14.10
N LEU A 244 -29.19 -0.60 15.06
CA LEU A 244 -27.79 -0.30 14.77
C LEU A 244 -27.09 -1.41 13.99
N CYS A 245 -27.33 -2.67 14.35
CA CYS A 245 -26.81 -3.81 13.62
C CYS A 245 -27.40 -3.89 12.21
N GLN A 246 -28.69 -3.64 12.03
CA GLN A 246 -29.31 -3.57 10.72
C GLN A 246 -28.67 -2.50 9.84
N GLU A 247 -28.46 -1.30 10.38
CA GLU A 247 -27.81 -0.21 9.67
C GLU A 247 -26.36 -0.56 9.31
N PHE A 248 -25.61 -1.10 10.25
CA PHE A 248 -24.19 -1.38 10.08
C PHE A 248 -23.92 -2.57 9.16
N TYR A 249 -24.66 -3.67 9.31
CA TYR A 249 -24.40 -4.90 8.55
C TYR A 249 -25.17 -4.96 7.23
N PHE A 250 -26.45 -4.61 7.23
CA PHE A 250 -27.29 -4.76 6.04
C PHE A 250 -27.28 -3.50 5.17
N THR A 251 -27.77 -2.37 5.69
CA THR A 251 -27.93 -1.13 4.89
C THR A 251 -26.63 -0.74 4.24
N LYS A 252 -25.53 -0.69 5.01
CA LYS A 252 -24.20 -0.36 4.52
C LYS A 252 -23.67 -1.36 3.47
N THR A 253 -23.99 -2.64 3.61
CA THR A 253 -23.59 -3.67 2.64
C THR A 253 -24.32 -3.47 1.32
N ILE A 254 -25.63 -3.27 1.36
CA ILE A 254 -26.46 -2.99 0.19
C ILE A 254 -26.00 -1.72 -0.51
N ASP A 255 -25.73 -0.64 0.23
CA ASP A 255 -25.23 0.61 -0.33
C ASP A 255 -23.89 0.45 -1.05
N ARG A 256 -22.95 -0.31 -0.48
CA ARG A 256 -21.67 -0.60 -1.12
C ARG A 256 -21.83 -1.42 -2.41
N ILE A 257 -22.73 -2.39 -2.39
CA ILE A 257 -23.05 -3.18 -3.58
C ILE A 257 -23.66 -2.30 -4.66
N ASN A 258 -24.58 -1.41 -4.31
CA ASN A 258 -25.22 -0.47 -5.23
C ASN A 258 -24.19 0.52 -5.82
N GLN A 259 -23.29 1.04 -4.98
CA GLN A 259 -22.17 1.89 -5.46
C GLN A 259 -21.26 1.13 -6.42
N PHE A 260 -20.91 -0.12 -6.13
CA PHE A 260 -20.14 -0.97 -7.02
C PHE A 260 -20.85 -1.20 -8.36
N LYS A 261 -22.12 -1.60 -8.34
CA LYS A 261 -22.93 -1.79 -9.54
C LYS A 261 -23.01 -0.51 -10.37
N LYS A 262 -23.15 0.65 -9.73
CA LYS A 262 -23.17 1.97 -10.40
C LYS A 262 -21.81 2.31 -11.05
N LYS A 263 -20.71 2.00 -10.37
CA LYS A 263 -19.35 2.30 -10.87
C LYS A 263 -18.94 1.36 -12.00
N TYR A 264 -19.43 0.12 -11.98
CA TYR A 264 -19.07 -0.94 -12.93
C TYR A 264 -20.33 -1.61 -13.53
N PRO A 265 -21.12 -0.88 -14.34
CA PRO A 265 -22.44 -1.34 -14.82
C PRO A 265 -22.37 -2.60 -15.69
N ASN A 266 -21.25 -2.81 -16.38
CA ASN A 266 -21.03 -3.95 -17.27
C ASN A 266 -20.25 -5.11 -16.59
N TYR A 267 -19.94 -5.01 -15.30
CA TYR A 267 -19.21 -6.06 -14.60
C TYR A 267 -20.11 -7.28 -14.38
N GLN A 268 -19.65 -8.42 -14.84
CA GLN A 268 -20.29 -9.71 -14.57
C GLN A 268 -19.47 -10.48 -13.54
N LEU A 269 -20.12 -10.86 -12.45
CA LEU A 269 -19.48 -11.73 -11.47
C LEU A 269 -19.14 -13.08 -12.11
N PRO A 270 -17.95 -13.62 -11.87
CA PRO A 270 -17.58 -14.93 -12.38
C PRO A 270 -18.51 -15.99 -11.76
N CYS A 271 -18.99 -16.92 -12.58
CA CYS A 271 -19.80 -18.03 -12.09
C CYS A 271 -18.95 -19.13 -11.42
N LYS A 272 -17.63 -19.06 -11.55
CA LYS A 272 -16.67 -20.00 -10.92
C LYS A 272 -15.46 -19.28 -10.37
N VAL A 273 -15.04 -19.66 -9.16
CA VAL A 273 -13.77 -19.26 -8.54
C VAL A 273 -13.03 -20.51 -8.10
N ASN A 274 -11.77 -20.66 -8.50
CA ASN A 274 -10.95 -21.84 -8.23
C ASN A 274 -11.64 -23.18 -8.57
N GLY A 275 -12.40 -23.21 -9.68
CA GLY A 275 -13.13 -24.39 -10.12
C GLY A 275 -14.48 -24.64 -9.44
N THR A 276 -14.81 -23.91 -8.37
CA THR A 276 -16.08 -24.03 -7.63
C THR A 276 -17.10 -23.03 -8.15
N TYR A 277 -18.33 -23.49 -8.39
CA TYR A 277 -19.44 -22.60 -8.77
C TYR A 277 -19.82 -21.70 -7.61
N ILE A 278 -20.04 -20.43 -7.92
CA ILE A 278 -20.49 -19.43 -6.95
C ILE A 278 -21.95 -19.06 -7.27
N SER A 279 -22.76 -18.97 -6.22
CA SER A 279 -24.12 -18.45 -6.33
C SER A 279 -24.12 -16.98 -6.78
N LYS A 280 -25.20 -16.55 -7.40
CA LYS A 280 -25.38 -15.12 -7.72
C LYS A 280 -25.42 -14.29 -6.43
N LEU A 281 -25.01 -13.04 -6.52
CA LEU A 281 -24.93 -12.15 -5.36
C LEU A 281 -26.28 -12.04 -4.60
N ASP A 282 -27.37 -11.92 -5.32
CA ASP A 282 -28.69 -11.80 -4.72
C ASP A 282 -29.07 -13.10 -3.97
N GLU A 283 -28.78 -14.29 -4.52
CA GLU A 283 -28.96 -15.59 -3.86
C GLU A 283 -28.08 -15.73 -2.59
N ILE A 284 -26.88 -15.12 -2.60
CA ILE A 284 -26.01 -15.11 -1.42
C ILE A 284 -26.62 -14.23 -0.34
N LEU A 285 -27.09 -13.04 -0.70
CA LEU A 285 -27.70 -12.09 0.25
C LEU A 285 -28.99 -12.65 0.88
N GLU A 286 -29.79 -13.39 0.13
CA GLU A 286 -31.01 -14.03 0.63
C GLU A 286 -30.71 -15.16 1.63
N LYS A 287 -29.57 -15.83 1.52
CA LYS A 287 -29.16 -16.92 2.42
C LYS A 287 -28.53 -16.45 3.73
N ILE A 288 -28.20 -15.16 3.84
CA ILE A 288 -27.62 -14.62 5.07
C ILE A 288 -28.72 -14.51 6.14
N PRO A 289 -28.52 -15.04 7.35
CA PRO A 289 -29.49 -15.02 8.42
C PRO A 289 -29.52 -13.62 9.09
N TRP A 290 -29.96 -12.62 8.36
CA TRP A 290 -29.93 -11.21 8.79
C TRP A 290 -30.59 -10.97 10.15
N ALA A 291 -31.73 -11.63 10.41
CA ALA A 291 -32.42 -11.48 11.66
C ALA A 291 -31.61 -11.95 12.88
N GLU A 292 -30.72 -12.95 12.70
CA GLU A 292 -29.80 -13.40 13.73
C GLU A 292 -28.66 -12.40 13.91
N ILE A 293 -28.09 -11.91 12.80
CA ILE A 293 -27.00 -10.92 12.80
C ILE A 293 -27.43 -9.59 13.46
N PHE A 294 -28.70 -9.22 13.34
CA PHE A 294 -29.21 -7.99 13.95
C PHE A 294 -29.36 -8.09 15.49
N ASN A 295 -29.32 -9.30 16.06
CA ASN A 295 -29.33 -9.52 17.52
C ASN A 295 -27.91 -9.40 18.12
N GLY A 296 -27.20 -8.30 17.82
CA GLY A 296 -25.87 -8.05 18.34
C GLY A 296 -25.84 -7.78 19.85
N SER A 297 -24.64 -7.83 20.42
CA SER A 297 -24.40 -7.58 21.84
C SER A 297 -23.65 -6.26 22.04
N PRO A 298 -24.20 -5.30 22.80
CA PRO A 298 -23.63 -3.97 22.95
C PRO A 298 -22.43 -3.96 23.90
N TYR A 299 -21.25 -3.70 23.36
CA TYR A 299 -20.00 -3.54 24.09
C TYR A 299 -19.23 -2.32 23.57
N PHE A 300 -18.32 -1.80 24.41
CA PHE A 300 -17.28 -0.94 23.89
C PHE A 300 -16.34 -1.80 23.03
N ILE A 301 -16.15 -1.45 21.76
CA ILE A 301 -15.41 -2.23 20.76
C ILE A 301 -14.29 -1.42 20.11
N HIS A 302 -13.28 -2.07 19.57
CA HIS A 302 -12.29 -1.45 18.71
C HIS A 302 -12.89 -1.06 17.34
N GLY A 303 -13.65 -1.97 16.76
CA GLY A 303 -14.37 -1.80 15.51
C GLY A 303 -13.55 -2.13 14.25
N ASP A 304 -12.29 -2.51 14.40
CA ASP A 304 -11.43 -3.09 13.36
C ASP A 304 -10.31 -3.93 13.99
N LEU A 305 -10.70 -4.80 14.93
CA LEU A 305 -9.78 -5.59 15.76
C LEU A 305 -9.27 -6.81 14.99
N ASN A 306 -8.20 -6.61 14.27
CA ASN A 306 -7.42 -7.69 13.66
C ASN A 306 -5.99 -7.67 14.21
N PHE A 307 -5.25 -8.76 14.04
CA PHE A 307 -3.89 -8.88 14.59
C PHE A 307 -2.90 -7.83 14.03
N GLY A 308 -3.17 -7.25 12.87
CA GLY A 308 -2.40 -6.14 12.32
C GLY A 308 -2.59 -4.82 13.08
N ASN A 309 -3.70 -4.70 13.82
CA ASN A 309 -4.06 -3.52 14.61
C ASN A 309 -3.77 -3.69 16.11
N VAL A 310 -3.11 -4.77 16.50
CA VAL A 310 -2.66 -5.03 17.89
C VAL A 310 -1.14 -5.00 17.93
N LEU A 311 -0.57 -4.18 18.78
CA LEU A 311 0.86 -4.13 19.08
C LEU A 311 1.12 -4.78 20.43
N TYR A 312 2.18 -5.57 20.54
CA TYR A 312 2.58 -6.24 21.77
C TYR A 312 4.04 -5.99 22.10
N ASN A 313 4.28 -5.44 23.28
CA ASN A 313 5.62 -5.34 23.86
C ASN A 313 5.87 -6.53 24.79
N LYS A 314 6.55 -7.55 24.30
CA LYS A 314 6.84 -8.77 25.05
C LYS A 314 7.65 -8.52 26.32
N ASN A 315 8.57 -7.54 26.31
CA ASN A 315 9.43 -7.27 27.46
C ASN A 315 8.67 -6.66 28.64
N LYS A 316 7.60 -5.90 28.34
CA LYS A 316 6.77 -5.23 29.36
C LYS A 316 5.45 -5.95 29.59
N ASN A 317 5.11 -6.92 28.76
CA ASN A 317 3.80 -7.56 28.70
C ASN A 317 2.65 -6.53 28.52
N GLU A 318 2.85 -5.60 27.60
CA GLU A 318 1.92 -4.50 27.33
C GLU A 318 1.33 -4.63 25.93
N PHE A 319 0.02 -4.42 25.82
CA PHE A 319 -0.68 -4.33 24.54
C PHE A 319 -1.08 -2.90 24.22
N CYS A 320 -1.16 -2.58 22.94
CA CYS A 320 -1.63 -1.29 22.44
C CYS A 320 -2.43 -1.51 21.16
N LEU A 321 -3.59 -0.88 21.04
CA LEU A 321 -4.45 -0.98 19.86
C LEU A 321 -4.25 0.23 18.98
N ILE A 322 -4.14 -0.01 17.67
CA ILE A 322 -4.01 1.04 16.66
C ILE A 322 -5.14 0.94 15.66
N ASP A 323 -5.36 1.98 14.86
CA ASP A 323 -6.33 2.00 13.75
C ASP A 323 -7.79 1.70 14.14
N TRP A 324 -8.17 2.07 15.35
CA TRP A 324 -9.54 1.93 15.82
C TRP A 324 -10.55 2.67 14.95
N ARG A 325 -11.72 2.07 14.81
CA ARG A 325 -12.81 2.65 14.06
C ARG A 325 -13.45 3.79 14.86
N GLN A 326 -13.83 4.85 14.17
CA GLN A 326 -14.42 6.03 14.82
C GLN A 326 -15.82 5.79 15.42
N ASP A 327 -16.63 4.92 14.80
CA ASP A 327 -18.02 4.66 15.21
C ASP A 327 -18.55 3.29 14.73
N PHE A 328 -19.69 2.86 15.26
CA PHE A 328 -20.51 1.77 14.79
C PHE A 328 -21.91 2.31 14.46
N ALA A 329 -22.26 2.39 13.17
CA ALA A 329 -23.50 3.05 12.70
C ALA A 329 -23.73 4.45 13.31
N GLY A 330 -22.66 5.27 13.40
CA GLY A 330 -22.71 6.62 13.98
C GLY A 330 -22.56 6.70 15.49
N ILE A 331 -22.57 5.57 16.22
CA ILE A 331 -22.38 5.51 17.67
C ILE A 331 -20.91 5.26 18.00
N ILE A 332 -20.34 6.06 18.91
CA ILE A 332 -18.92 6.01 19.29
C ILE A 332 -18.72 5.11 20.50
N GLU A 333 -19.65 5.14 21.43
CA GLU A 333 -19.55 4.58 22.75
C GLU A 333 -19.67 3.06 22.78
N TYR A 334 -20.35 2.46 21.81
CA TYR A 334 -20.54 1.01 21.72
C TYR A 334 -20.80 0.54 20.30
N GLY A 335 -20.69 -0.77 20.12
CA GLY A 335 -21.06 -1.50 18.92
C GLY A 335 -21.27 -2.97 19.25
N ASP A 336 -21.32 -3.80 18.25
CA ASP A 336 -21.48 -5.24 18.43
C ASP A 336 -20.14 -5.92 18.71
N ILE A 337 -20.01 -6.63 19.83
CA ILE A 337 -18.78 -7.37 20.16
C ILE A 337 -18.45 -8.42 19.10
N TYR A 338 -19.44 -9.03 18.49
CA TYR A 338 -19.21 -10.04 17.44
C TYR A 338 -18.48 -9.48 16.23
N TYR A 339 -18.56 -8.16 16.01
CA TYR A 339 -17.78 -7.51 14.95
C TYR A 339 -16.27 -7.50 15.23
N ASP A 340 -15.86 -7.33 16.49
CA ASP A 340 -14.47 -7.45 16.91
C ASP A 340 -14.00 -8.92 16.93
N LEU A 341 -14.85 -9.84 17.40
CA LEU A 341 -14.54 -11.26 17.51
C LEU A 341 -14.43 -11.96 16.14
N ALA A 342 -15.07 -11.43 15.11
CA ALA A 342 -15.06 -12.00 13.75
C ALA A 342 -13.86 -11.55 12.90
N LYS A 343 -13.02 -10.65 13.40
CA LYS A 343 -11.84 -10.10 12.71
C LYS A 343 -10.60 -10.91 13.01
#